data_55e218c1ffc89c8856ebcebf8a26acf0
#
_entry.id   55e218c1ffc89c8856ebcebf8a26acf0
#
_cell.length_a   1.000
_cell.length_b   1.000
_cell.length_c   1.000
_cell.angle_alpha   90.00
_cell.angle_beta   90.00
_cell.angle_gamma   90.00
#
_symmetry.space_group_name_H-M   'P 1'
#
loop_
_entity.id
_entity.type
_entity.pdbx_description
1 polymer ?
#
loop_
_entity_poly.entity_id
_entity_poly.type
_entity_poly.pdbx_seq_one_letter_code
_entity_poly.pdbx_strand_id
1 'polypeptide(L)' 'NFLIIKNLANKLKNIKWSKETIIETIKTYSFEREIEFKDVAKLIRIAIVGTTNSPGIYDMMLVLGKLEVIRRFNILER' A
#
# COMPACT_ATOMS: atom_id res chain seq x y z
N ASN A 1 -3.36 9.94 -4.48
CA ASN A 1 -2.36 10.96 -4.37
C ASN A 1 -0.97 10.35 -4.29
N PHE A 2 -0.08 10.82 -5.15
CA PHE A 2 1.25 10.23 -5.31
C PHE A 2 2.10 10.30 -4.05
N LEU A 3 1.96 11.38 -3.28
CA LEU A 3 2.75 11.53 -2.06
C LEU A 3 2.43 10.46 -1.03
N ILE A 4 1.16 10.11 -0.91
CA ILE A 4 0.74 9.03 0.01
C ILE A 4 1.38 7.71 -0.42
N ILE A 5 1.31 7.38 -1.69
CA ILE A 5 1.87 6.15 -2.23
C ILE A 5 3.40 6.12 -2.05
N LYS A 6 4.06 7.24 -2.30
CA LYS A 6 5.51 7.35 -2.12
C LYS A 6 5.91 7.12 -0.65
N ASN A 7 5.20 7.76 0.27
CA ASN A 7 5.48 7.60 1.69
C ASN A 7 5.24 6.17 2.16
N LEU A 8 4.17 5.55 1.67
CA LEU A 8 3.89 4.15 2.00
C LEU A 8 4.96 3.21 1.46
N ALA A 9 5.42 3.44 0.23
CA ALA A 9 6.50 2.64 -0.34
C ALA A 9 7.75 2.70 0.53
N ASN A 10 8.10 3.89 1.01
CA ASN A 10 9.26 4.06 1.87
C ASN A 10 9.12 3.33 3.21
N LYS A 11 7.92 3.30 3.76
CA LYS A 11 7.68 2.57 5.01
C LYS A 11 7.65 1.06 4.78
N LEU A 12 6.97 0.63 3.74
CA LEU A 12 6.77 -0.80 3.48
C LEU A 12 8.04 -1.54 3.10
N LYS A 13 8.99 -0.87 2.46
CA LYS A 13 10.22 -1.54 2.02
C LYS A 13 11.10 -2.02 3.17
N ASN A 14 10.90 -1.49 4.37
CA ASN A 14 11.74 -1.79 5.53
C ASN A 14 11.10 -2.71 6.55
N ILE A 15 9.88 -3.21 6.28
CA ILE A 15 9.16 -4.05 7.24
C ILE A 15 9.26 -5.52 6.85
N LYS A 16 8.98 -6.38 7.84
CA LYS A 16 8.78 -7.80 7.57
C LYS A 16 7.52 -7.95 6.71
N TRP A 17 7.60 -8.78 5.66
CA TRP A 17 6.45 -8.95 4.75
C TRP A 17 5.50 -10.01 5.26
N SER A 18 4.67 -9.63 6.21
CA SER A 18 3.62 -10.47 6.77
C SER A 18 2.33 -9.67 6.79
N LYS A 19 1.19 -10.37 6.81
CA LYS A 19 -0.11 -9.71 6.79
C LYS A 19 -0.25 -8.75 7.97
N GLU A 20 0.12 -9.20 9.17
CA GLU A 20 -0.01 -8.38 10.37
C GLU A 20 0.82 -7.10 10.29
N THR A 21 2.07 -7.21 9.88
CA THR A 21 2.96 -6.06 9.80
C THR A 21 2.51 -5.08 8.73
N ILE A 22 2.06 -5.60 7.58
CA ILE A 22 1.54 -4.75 6.51
C ILE A 22 0.31 -3.98 6.99
N ILE A 23 -0.64 -4.68 7.64
CA ILE A 23 -1.85 -4.04 8.16
C ILE A 23 -1.50 -2.95 9.16
N GLU A 24 -0.62 -3.26 10.11
CA GLU A 24 -0.23 -2.31 11.14
C GLU A 24 0.43 -1.08 10.52
N THR A 25 1.32 -1.27 9.56
CA THR A 25 2.01 -0.17 8.91
C THR A 25 1.03 0.77 8.21
N ILE A 26 0.10 0.20 7.45
CA ILE A 26 -0.86 1.01 6.69
C ILE A 26 -1.84 1.70 7.63
N LYS A 27 -2.34 1.01 8.66
CA LYS A 27 -3.26 1.62 9.61
C LYS A 27 -2.62 2.73 10.42
N THR A 28 -1.38 2.51 10.87
CA THR A 28 -0.64 3.52 11.62
C THR A 28 -0.41 4.75 10.76
N TYR A 29 -0.02 4.56 9.50
CA TYR A 29 0.18 5.67 8.58
C TYR A 29 -1.13 6.47 8.40
N SER A 30 -2.24 5.77 8.19
CA SER A 30 -3.53 6.41 8.00
C SER A 30 -3.92 7.24 9.22
N PHE A 31 -3.72 6.66 10.40
CA PHE A 31 -4.04 7.33 11.66
C PHE A 31 -3.18 8.58 11.85
N GLU A 32 -1.88 8.45 11.65
CA GLU A 32 -0.96 9.57 11.85
C GLU A 32 -1.20 10.73 10.90
N ARG A 33 -1.67 10.42 9.69
CA ARG A 33 -1.95 11.43 8.65
C ARG A 33 -3.39 11.91 8.66
N GLU A 34 -4.21 11.37 9.56
CA GLU A 34 -5.63 11.70 9.66
C GLU A 34 -6.35 11.48 8.34
N ILE A 35 -6.01 10.38 7.66
CA ILE A 35 -6.65 9.96 6.41
C ILE A 35 -7.46 8.70 6.70
N GLU A 36 -8.69 8.63 6.20
CA GLU A 36 -9.49 7.43 6.40
C GLU A 36 -8.84 6.23 5.73
N PHE A 37 -8.84 5.10 6.43
CA PHE A 37 -8.25 3.88 5.91
C PHE A 37 -8.80 3.50 4.55
N LYS A 38 -10.11 3.67 4.33
CA LYS A 38 -10.73 3.30 3.05
C LYS A 38 -10.14 4.09 1.88
N ASP A 39 -9.75 5.35 2.13
CA ASP A 39 -9.16 6.18 1.08
C ASP A 39 -7.74 5.73 0.76
N VAL A 40 -6.97 5.38 1.78
CA VAL A 40 -5.62 4.83 1.57
C VAL A 40 -5.70 3.49 0.85
N ALA A 41 -6.64 2.63 1.25
CA ALA A 41 -6.83 1.33 0.60
C ALA A 41 -7.19 1.47 -0.87
N LYS A 42 -8.01 2.48 -1.21
CA LYS A 42 -8.38 2.73 -2.60
C LYS A 42 -7.16 3.12 -3.43
N LEU A 43 -6.30 3.97 -2.89
CA LEU A 43 -5.07 4.37 -3.57
C LEU A 43 -4.13 3.16 -3.77
N ILE A 44 -4.03 2.31 -2.78
CA ILE A 44 -3.21 1.11 -2.88
C ILE A 44 -3.74 0.19 -3.97
N ARG A 45 -5.06 0.00 -4.04
CA ARG A 45 -5.66 -0.82 -5.10
C ARG A 45 -5.32 -0.29 -6.49
N ILE A 46 -5.43 1.02 -6.66
CA ILE A 46 -5.09 1.65 -7.94
C ILE A 46 -3.63 1.42 -8.27
N ALA A 47 -2.75 1.57 -7.28
CA ALA A 47 -1.31 1.39 -7.49
C ALA A 47 -0.96 -0.05 -7.86
N ILE A 48 -1.63 -1.03 -7.25
CA ILE A 48 -1.29 -2.43 -7.44
C ILE A 48 -1.97 -3.03 -8.68
N VAL A 49 -3.26 -2.76 -8.88
CA VAL A 49 -4.04 -3.40 -9.95
C VAL A 49 -4.69 -2.44 -10.94
N GLY A 50 -4.63 -1.15 -10.69
CA GLY A 50 -5.18 -0.15 -11.60
C GLY A 50 -6.69 -0.01 -11.53
N THR A 51 -7.35 -0.61 -10.56
CA THR A 51 -8.81 -0.54 -10.41
C THR A 51 -9.17 -0.51 -8.93
N THR A 52 -10.34 0.04 -8.62
CA THR A 52 -10.86 0.01 -7.25
C THR A 52 -11.69 -1.24 -6.97
N ASN A 53 -11.95 -2.04 -7.99
CA ASN A 53 -12.72 -3.29 -7.88
C ASN A 53 -11.77 -4.48 -7.87
N SER A 54 -11.40 -4.96 -6.68
CA SER A 54 -10.42 -6.03 -6.57
C SER A 54 -10.59 -6.76 -5.24
N PRO A 55 -9.95 -7.94 -5.08
CA PRO A 55 -9.88 -8.61 -3.78
C PRO A 55 -9.18 -7.75 -2.74
N GLY A 56 -9.15 -8.19 -1.50
CA GLY A 56 -8.51 -7.46 -0.42
C GLY A 56 -7.07 -7.10 -0.73
N ILE A 57 -6.67 -5.87 -0.40
CA ILE A 57 -5.32 -5.39 -0.74
C ILE A 57 -4.23 -6.19 -0.05
N TYR A 58 -4.47 -6.67 1.17
CA TYR A 58 -3.45 -7.39 1.93
C TYR A 58 -3.12 -8.73 1.27
N ASP A 59 -4.16 -9.44 0.81
CA ASP A 59 -3.94 -10.72 0.13
C ASP A 59 -3.17 -10.51 -1.17
N MET A 60 -3.50 -9.47 -1.91
CA MET A 60 -2.78 -9.15 -3.14
C MET A 60 -1.32 -8.78 -2.88
N MET A 61 -1.07 -8.00 -1.84
CA MET A 61 0.29 -7.60 -1.49
C MET A 61 1.14 -8.80 -1.09
N LEU A 62 0.54 -9.76 -0.38
CA LEU A 62 1.25 -10.97 0.00
C LEU A 62 1.57 -11.85 -1.21
N VAL A 63 0.62 -12.00 -2.12
CA VAL A 63 0.84 -12.81 -3.34
C VAL A 63 1.90 -12.19 -4.23
N LEU A 64 1.86 -10.88 -4.40
CA LEU A 64 2.83 -10.18 -5.26
C LEU A 64 4.23 -10.15 -4.65
N GLY A 65 4.32 -10.06 -3.34
CA GLY A 65 5.59 -9.92 -2.65
C GLY A 65 6.08 -8.48 -2.57
N LYS A 66 6.99 -8.23 -1.65
CA LYS A 66 7.46 -6.89 -1.33
C LYS A 66 8.04 -6.17 -2.56
N LEU A 67 8.94 -6.82 -3.28
CA LEU A 67 9.64 -6.17 -4.40
C LEU A 67 8.67 -5.72 -5.47
N GLU A 68 7.70 -6.57 -5.81
CA GLU A 68 6.73 -6.23 -6.84
C GLU A 68 5.79 -5.11 -6.40
N VAL A 69 5.35 -5.14 -5.14
CA VAL A 69 4.49 -4.08 -4.61
C VAL A 69 5.21 -2.74 -4.65
N ILE A 70 6.45 -2.70 -4.18
CA ILE A 70 7.24 -1.47 -4.18
C ILE A 70 7.46 -0.98 -5.61
N ARG A 71 7.74 -1.89 -6.55
CA ARG A 71 7.91 -1.53 -7.95
C ARG A 71 6.66 -0.86 -8.51
N ARG A 72 5.49 -1.40 -8.23
CA ARG A 72 4.23 -0.84 -8.72
C ARG A 72 3.92 0.51 -8.09
N PHE A 73 4.25 0.68 -6.82
CA PHE A 73 4.10 1.98 -6.17
C PHE A 73 5.00 3.03 -6.83
N ASN A 74 6.24 2.65 -7.15
CA ASN A 74 7.19 3.57 -7.76
C ASN A 74 6.79 3.96 -9.18
N ILE A 75 6.13 3.09 -9.92
CA ILE A 75 5.65 3.40 -11.26
C ILE A 75 4.65 4.55 -11.23
N LEU A 76 3.80 4.61 -10.21
CA LEU A 76 2.81 5.69 -10.07
C LEU A 76 3.43 7.05 -9.82
N GLU A 77 4.68 7.09 -9.38
CA GLU A 77 5.35 8.36 -9.07
C GLU A 77 5.79 9.13 -10.31
N ARG A 78 5.67 8.55 -11.48
CA ARG A 78 6.15 9.18 -12.72
C ARG A 78 5.14 10.11 -13.34
#